data_2ce76e14390b171acc5355902b112ef6
#
_entry.id   2ce76e14390b171acc5355902b112ef6
#
_cell.length_a   1.000
_cell.length_b   1.000
_cell.length_c   1.000
_cell.angle_alpha   90.00
_cell.angle_beta   90.00
_cell.angle_gamma   90.00
#
_symmetry.space_group_name_H-M   'P 1'
#
loop_
_entity.id
_entity.type
_entity.pdbx_description
1 polymer ?
#
loop_
_entity_poly.entity_id
_entity_poly.type
_entity_poly.pdbx_seq_one_letter_code
_entity_poly.pdbx_strand_id
1 'polypeptide(L)'
;MLFEKMVKAQDKGDGKSWLECLHDDWEFLMHSSGKVHHKGSADPEEWSKLIKSIKRENQRCIYENEEILVTHSFNTYASGDKEALLMVHKKKDGLFWRSESGATPI
;
A
#
# COMPACT_ATOMS: atom_id res chain seq x y z
N MET A 1 -11.68 -4.08 9.53
CA MET A 1 -10.51 -4.76 8.95
C MET A 1 -9.45 -3.76 8.46
N LEU A 2 -8.33 -4.23 7.97
CA LEU A 2 -7.20 -3.34 7.62
C LEU A 2 -7.43 -2.44 6.42
N PHE A 3 -8.29 -2.84 5.47
CA PHE A 3 -8.56 -2.01 4.30
C PHE A 3 -9.05 -0.61 4.68
N GLU A 4 -10.02 -0.53 5.58
CA GLU A 4 -10.59 0.74 6.02
C GLU A 4 -9.57 1.59 6.75
N LYS A 5 -8.75 0.97 7.60
CA LYS A 5 -7.67 1.65 8.32
C LYS A 5 -6.61 2.19 7.37
N MET A 6 -6.25 1.39 6.36
CA MET A 6 -5.30 1.78 5.32
C MET A 6 -5.81 2.98 4.51
N VAL A 7 -7.04 2.91 4.02
CA VAL A 7 -7.65 3.99 3.23
C VAL A 7 -7.74 5.27 4.05
N LYS A 8 -8.13 5.17 5.31
CA LYS A 8 -8.20 6.33 6.20
C LYS A 8 -6.84 7.00 6.36
N ALA A 9 -5.78 6.21 6.55
CA ALA A 9 -4.42 6.74 6.64
C ALA A 9 -3.99 7.41 5.33
N GLN A 10 -4.32 6.82 4.20
CA GLN A 10 -4.02 7.38 2.88
C GLN A 10 -4.77 8.68 2.62
N ASP A 11 -6.06 8.75 2.94
CA ASP A 11 -6.88 9.94 2.74
C ASP A 11 -6.40 11.12 3.60
N LYS A 12 -5.90 10.84 4.79
CA LYS A 12 -5.35 11.86 5.70
C LYS A 12 -3.88 12.19 5.41
N GLY A 13 -3.22 11.39 4.58
CA GLY A 13 -1.79 11.52 4.37
C GLY A 13 -0.99 11.25 5.65
N ASP A 14 -1.46 10.33 6.47
CA ASP A 14 -0.90 10.01 7.79
C ASP A 14 0.03 8.80 7.69
N GLY A 15 1.33 9.06 7.51
CA GLY A 15 2.35 8.01 7.38
C GLY A 15 2.49 7.15 8.63
N LYS A 16 2.30 7.73 9.82
CA LYS A 16 2.37 6.97 11.07
C LYS A 16 1.26 5.92 11.13
N SER A 17 0.03 6.32 10.86
CA SER A 17 -1.11 5.40 10.85
C SER A 17 -0.97 4.33 9.77
N TRP A 18 -0.41 4.69 8.62
CA TRP A 18 -0.10 3.73 7.57
C TRP A 18 0.92 2.69 8.04
N LEU A 19 2.01 3.13 8.65
CA LEU A 19 3.05 2.23 9.18
C LEU A 19 2.52 1.30 10.27
N GLU A 20 1.53 1.75 11.05
CA GLU A 20 0.88 0.91 12.05
C GLU A 20 0.09 -0.27 11.46
N CYS A 21 -0.24 -0.24 10.18
CA CYS A 21 -0.84 -1.37 9.48
C CYS A 21 0.17 -2.45 9.13
N LEU A 22 1.47 -2.17 9.21
CA LEU A 22 2.54 -3.04 8.76
C LEU A 22 3.16 -3.81 9.92
N HIS A 23 3.33 -5.12 9.73
CA HIS A 23 4.11 -5.97 10.61
C HIS A 23 5.58 -5.55 10.54
N ASP A 24 6.36 -5.78 11.61
CA ASP A 24 7.79 -5.46 11.61
C ASP A 24 8.57 -6.20 10.52
N ASP A 25 8.12 -7.39 10.15
CA ASP A 25 8.73 -8.20 9.10
C ASP A 25 8.21 -7.86 7.69
N TRP A 26 7.47 -6.78 7.53
CA TRP A 26 6.85 -6.43 6.26
C TRP A 26 7.86 -6.33 5.11
N GLU A 27 7.48 -6.98 4.00
CA GLU A 27 8.18 -6.91 2.72
C GLU A 27 7.19 -6.48 1.64
N PHE A 28 7.63 -5.62 0.75
CA PHE A 28 6.85 -5.21 -0.41
C PHE A 28 7.61 -5.57 -1.68
N LEU A 29 7.07 -6.50 -2.46
CA LEU A 29 7.60 -6.91 -3.76
C LEU A 29 6.81 -6.20 -4.86
N MET A 30 7.50 -5.38 -5.66
CA MET A 30 6.96 -4.74 -6.84
C MET A 30 7.26 -5.61 -8.05
N HIS A 31 6.24 -6.25 -8.63
CA HIS A 31 6.43 -7.17 -9.75
C HIS A 31 6.99 -6.48 -11.00
N SER A 32 6.62 -5.22 -11.23
CA SER A 32 7.05 -4.48 -12.41
C SER A 32 8.56 -4.20 -12.46
N SER A 33 9.19 -4.04 -11.30
CA SER A 33 10.62 -3.71 -11.19
C SER A 33 11.47 -4.81 -10.55
N GLY A 34 10.82 -5.76 -9.87
CA GLY A 34 11.50 -6.77 -9.06
C GLY A 34 12.09 -6.25 -7.76
N LYS A 35 11.84 -4.99 -7.42
CA LYS A 35 12.35 -4.40 -6.17
C LYS A 35 11.60 -4.94 -4.97
N VAL A 36 12.33 -5.13 -3.87
CA VAL A 36 11.77 -5.53 -2.57
C VAL A 36 12.08 -4.43 -1.56
N HIS A 37 11.04 -3.92 -0.91
CA HIS A 37 11.15 -2.94 0.16
C HIS A 37 10.84 -3.60 1.50
N HIS A 38 11.48 -3.10 2.57
CA HIS A 38 11.26 -3.57 3.93
C HIS A 38 10.78 -2.43 4.81
N LYS A 39 10.04 -2.73 5.87
CA LYS A 39 9.61 -1.71 6.83
C LYS A 39 10.82 -1.03 7.47
N GLY A 40 11.75 -1.82 7.99
CA GLY A 40 13.02 -1.35 8.54
C GLY A 40 12.89 -0.12 9.44
N SER A 41 13.70 0.90 9.15
CA SER A 41 13.72 2.19 9.85
C SER A 41 12.88 3.25 9.11
N ALA A 42 11.71 2.87 8.61
CA ALA A 42 10.84 3.78 7.85
C ALA A 42 10.49 5.04 8.65
N ASP A 43 10.67 6.21 8.02
CA ASP A 43 10.36 7.50 8.61
C ASP A 43 8.89 7.86 8.34
N PRO A 44 8.06 8.06 9.38
CA PRO A 44 6.65 8.43 9.20
C PRO A 44 6.45 9.71 8.38
N GLU A 45 7.34 10.69 8.49
CA GLU A 45 7.22 11.94 7.73
C GLU A 45 7.46 11.72 6.23
N GLU A 46 8.44 10.91 5.88
CA GLU A 46 8.70 10.56 4.49
C GLU A 46 7.54 9.74 3.90
N TRP A 47 6.97 8.83 4.67
CA TRP A 47 5.79 8.07 4.27
C TRP A 47 4.58 8.98 4.07
N SER A 48 4.40 9.99 4.93
CA SER A 48 3.33 10.98 4.77
C SER A 48 3.48 11.75 3.46
N LYS A 49 4.68 12.18 3.12
CA LYS A 49 4.96 12.87 1.85
C LYS A 49 4.68 11.98 0.66
N LEU A 50 5.12 10.73 0.70
CA LEU A 50 4.89 9.75 -0.37
C LEU A 50 3.39 9.51 -0.57
N ILE A 51 2.66 9.26 0.50
CA ILE A 51 1.22 9.00 0.46
C ILE A 51 0.48 10.19 -0.15
N LYS A 52 0.82 11.41 0.27
CA LYS A 52 0.20 12.63 -0.25
C LYS A 52 0.52 12.90 -1.73
N SER A 53 1.66 12.41 -2.20
CA SER A 53 2.08 12.62 -3.60
C SER A 53 1.33 11.74 -4.59
N ILE A 54 0.64 10.71 -4.13
CA ILE A 54 -0.07 9.75 -5.00
C ILE A 54 -1.56 10.08 -5.00
N LYS A 55 -2.11 10.32 -6.19
CA LYS A 55 -3.56 10.44 -6.37
C LYS A 55 -4.14 9.06 -6.65
N ARG A 56 -5.06 8.60 -5.80
CA ARG A 56 -5.73 7.32 -5.95
C ARG A 56 -7.16 7.54 -6.38
N GLU A 57 -7.58 6.82 -7.42
CA GLU A 57 -8.95 6.87 -7.92
C GLU A 57 -9.56 5.47 -7.95
N ASN A 58 -10.84 5.38 -7.61
CA ASN A 58 -11.59 4.12 -7.64
C ASN A 58 -10.91 3.01 -6.83
N GLN A 59 -10.30 3.36 -5.71
CA GLN A 59 -9.70 2.38 -4.81
C GLN A 59 -10.80 1.51 -4.21
N ARG A 60 -10.65 0.19 -4.36
CA ARG A 60 -11.66 -0.76 -3.89
C ARG A 60 -11.03 -2.01 -3.28
N CYS A 61 -11.73 -2.58 -2.32
CA CYS A 61 -11.41 -3.90 -1.80
C CYS A 61 -12.08 -4.95 -2.68
N ILE A 62 -11.28 -5.81 -3.29
CA ILE A 62 -11.80 -6.94 -4.07
C ILE A 62 -12.16 -8.09 -3.14
N TYR A 63 -11.30 -8.35 -2.16
CA TYR A 63 -11.50 -9.40 -1.17
C TYR A 63 -10.68 -9.10 0.08
N GLU A 64 -11.25 -9.37 1.24
CA GLU A 64 -10.52 -9.28 2.50
C GLU A 64 -11.02 -10.32 3.49
N ASN A 65 -10.08 -11.00 4.15
CA ASN A 65 -10.33 -11.84 5.31
C ASN A 65 -9.18 -11.65 6.33
N GLU A 66 -9.09 -12.51 7.32
CA GLU A 66 -8.04 -12.40 8.35
C GLU A 66 -6.63 -12.66 7.82
N GLU A 67 -6.49 -13.32 6.67
CA GLU A 67 -5.21 -13.75 6.12
C GLU A 67 -4.74 -12.90 4.94
N ILE A 68 -5.66 -12.26 4.23
CA ILE A 68 -5.34 -11.59 2.96
C ILE A 68 -6.26 -10.40 2.69
N LEU A 69 -5.69 -9.38 2.05
CA LEU A 69 -6.43 -8.26 1.46
C LEU A 69 -6.01 -8.11 0.00
N VAL A 70 -6.99 -8.05 -0.90
CA VAL A 70 -6.76 -7.77 -2.32
C VAL A 70 -7.46 -6.48 -2.69
N THR A 71 -6.71 -5.53 -3.25
CA THR A 71 -7.23 -4.22 -3.65
C THR A 71 -6.91 -3.90 -5.09
N HIS A 72 -7.68 -2.98 -5.66
CA HIS A 72 -7.39 -2.37 -6.96
C HIS A 72 -7.60 -0.87 -6.88
N SER A 73 -6.75 -0.10 -7.55
CA SER A 73 -6.88 1.34 -7.68
C SER A 73 -6.23 1.83 -8.97
N PHE A 74 -6.58 3.04 -9.37
CA PHE A 74 -5.87 3.76 -10.42
C PHE A 74 -5.04 4.86 -9.75
N ASN A 75 -3.74 4.81 -9.92
CA ASN A 75 -2.82 5.73 -9.26
C ASN A 75 -2.18 6.69 -10.26
N THR A 76 -2.12 7.96 -9.88
CA THR A 76 -1.34 8.97 -10.59
C THR A 76 -0.23 9.44 -9.66
N TYR A 77 1.01 9.38 -10.15
CA TYR A 77 2.19 9.74 -9.37
C TYR A 77 2.63 11.18 -9.64
N ALA A 78 3.52 11.70 -8.80
CA ALA A 78 4.05 13.07 -8.95
C ALA A 78 4.71 13.32 -10.31
N SER A 79 5.27 12.27 -10.93
CA SER A 79 5.86 12.32 -12.27
C SER A 79 4.83 12.51 -13.39
N GLY A 80 3.54 12.34 -13.09
CA GLY A 80 2.46 12.31 -14.08
C GLY A 80 2.15 10.92 -14.62
N ASP A 81 2.96 9.93 -14.29
CA ASP A 81 2.71 8.54 -14.69
C ASP A 81 1.44 8.00 -14.02
N LYS A 82 0.71 7.18 -14.79
CA LYS A 82 -0.52 6.55 -14.31
C LYS A 82 -0.42 5.04 -14.44
N GLU A 83 -0.99 4.36 -13.44
CA GLU A 83 -1.01 2.91 -13.40
C GLU A 83 -2.35 2.39 -12.91
N ALA A 84 -2.78 1.24 -13.48
CA ALA A 84 -3.80 0.40 -12.86
C ALA A 84 -3.05 -0.56 -11.93
N LEU A 85 -3.37 -0.54 -10.64
CA LEU A 85 -2.59 -1.22 -9.62
C LEU A 85 -3.42 -2.28 -8.91
N LEU A 86 -2.98 -3.54 -9.03
CA LEU A 86 -3.51 -4.65 -8.25
C LEU A 86 -2.54 -4.93 -7.10
N MET A 87 -3.07 -4.94 -5.87
CA MET A 87 -2.29 -5.18 -4.67
C MET A 87 -2.81 -6.42 -3.93
N VAL A 88 -1.88 -7.24 -3.47
CA VAL A 88 -2.17 -8.35 -2.57
C VAL A 88 -1.36 -8.13 -1.30
N HIS A 89 -2.04 -8.08 -0.16
CA HIS A 89 -1.42 -7.96 1.15
C HIS A 89 -1.72 -9.21 1.96
N LYS A 90 -0.70 -9.94 2.34
CA LYS A 90 -0.84 -11.07 3.26
C LYS A 90 -0.72 -10.56 4.69
N LYS A 91 -1.54 -11.11 5.58
CA LYS A 91 -1.60 -10.68 6.99
C LYS A 91 -0.97 -11.71 7.91
N LYS A 92 -0.30 -11.20 8.95
CA LYS A 92 0.28 -11.96 10.04
C LYS A 92 0.07 -11.16 11.30
N ASP A 93 -0.47 -11.80 12.34
CA ASP A 93 -0.79 -11.10 13.60
C ASP A 93 -1.68 -9.86 13.41
N GLY A 94 -2.61 -9.92 12.46
CA GLY A 94 -3.53 -8.82 12.17
C GLY A 94 -2.91 -7.64 11.40
N LEU A 95 -1.69 -7.77 10.90
CA LEU A 95 -0.96 -6.73 10.19
C LEU A 95 -0.48 -7.23 8.84
N PHE A 96 -0.21 -6.31 7.91
CA PHE A 96 0.40 -6.68 6.64
C PHE A 96 1.86 -7.08 6.87
N TRP A 97 2.23 -8.27 6.45
CA TRP A 97 3.62 -8.71 6.53
C TRP A 97 4.27 -8.91 5.16
N ARG A 98 3.46 -9.13 4.13
CA ARG A 98 3.95 -9.22 2.75
C ARG A 98 2.94 -8.61 1.80
N SER A 99 3.40 -7.66 1.01
CA SER A 99 2.61 -7.01 -0.04
C SER A 99 3.26 -7.26 -1.38
N GLU A 100 2.43 -7.52 -2.40
CA GLU A 100 2.88 -7.68 -3.78
C GLU A 100 2.00 -6.84 -4.69
N SER A 101 2.62 -6.17 -5.64
CA SER A 101 1.89 -5.33 -6.60
C SER A 101 2.10 -5.77 -8.03
N GLY A 102 1.01 -5.80 -8.80
CA GLY A 102 1.04 -5.86 -10.25
C GLY A 102 0.53 -4.53 -10.80
N ALA A 103 1.34 -3.86 -11.60
CA ALA A 103 1.02 -2.56 -12.15
C ALA A 103 1.00 -2.60 -13.68
N THR A 104 -0.05 -2.00 -14.26
CA THR A 104 -0.18 -1.85 -15.71
C THR A 104 -0.20 -0.35 -16.03
N PRO A 105 0.76 0.15 -16.82
CA PRO A 105 0.75 1.55 -17.26
C PRO A 105 -0.52 1.87 -18.07
N ILE A 106 -1.06 3.03 -17.85
CA ILE A 106 -2.24 3.50 -18.60
C ILE A 106 -2.06 4.91 -19.14
#